data_2c54ebac5512f529c2d235da7cdef888
#
_entry.id   2c54ebac5512f529c2d235da7cdef888
#
_cell.length_a   1.000
_cell.length_b   1.000
_cell.length_c   1.000
_cell.angle_alpha   90.00
_cell.angle_beta   90.00
_cell.angle_gamma   90.00
#
_symmetry.space_group_name_H-M   'P 1'
#
loop_
_entity.id
_entity.type
_entity.pdbx_description
1 polymer ?
#
loop_
_entity_poly.entity_id
_entity_poly.type
_entity_poly.pdbx_seq_one_letter_code
_entity_poly.pdbx_strand_id
1 'polypeptide(L)'
;MTLFTLSILSLAAASVLPMAIAYFMPSNKTFYSRRAVRGFGLGVYAALVVLLLREGVEHAGFGEAFSWFGIGLVVSIALGVYFKEFHHHHSDEEHVHSHTKTSISRILVSDFFHNIVDGIAILSGFSVSTSVGVLSLVGVLGHQMIQQAGQQVLLIDGGIAPRKALFISFIVSLSLGLGYFFQTNEELEHVLIALASGIIAWKIGADILHTSWEKKSVFGFFLGALLLAITLLAVPHGH
;
A
#
# COMPACT_ATOMS: atom_id res chain seq x y z
N MET A 1 19.17 -16.40 8.03
CA MET A 1 17.70 -16.35 7.88
C MET A 1 17.45 -16.46 6.38
N THR A 2 16.62 -17.39 5.93
CA THR A 2 16.35 -17.51 4.50
C THR A 2 15.50 -16.32 4.02
N LEU A 3 15.63 -15.94 2.74
CA LEU A 3 14.83 -14.86 2.13
C LEU A 3 13.32 -15.10 2.33
N PHE A 4 12.92 -16.35 2.19
CA PHE A 4 11.57 -16.83 2.47
C PHE A 4 11.08 -16.48 3.91
N THR A 5 11.89 -16.78 4.92
CA THR A 5 11.54 -16.47 6.32
C THR A 5 11.41 -14.95 6.53
N LEU A 6 12.29 -14.17 5.92
CA LEU A 6 12.26 -12.71 6.00
C LEU A 6 10.99 -12.15 5.34
N SER A 7 10.61 -12.67 4.18
CA SER A 7 9.38 -12.26 3.47
C SER A 7 8.13 -12.54 4.30
N ILE A 8 7.99 -13.74 4.88
CA ILE A 8 6.84 -14.07 5.75
C ILE A 8 6.80 -13.19 7.00
N LEU A 9 7.93 -12.97 7.66
CA LEU A 9 8.00 -12.09 8.83
C LEU A 9 7.63 -10.65 8.47
N SER A 10 8.02 -10.19 7.27
CA SER A 10 7.67 -8.87 6.75
C SER A 10 6.17 -8.73 6.50
N LEU A 11 5.53 -9.74 5.90
CA LEU A 11 4.08 -9.78 5.72
C LEU A 11 3.34 -9.77 7.07
N ALA A 12 3.80 -10.56 8.03
CA ALA A 12 3.22 -10.59 9.37
C ALA A 12 3.40 -9.24 10.09
N ALA A 13 4.57 -8.62 9.98
CA ALA A 13 4.83 -7.30 10.54
C ALA A 13 3.93 -6.24 9.91
N ALA A 14 3.80 -6.23 8.58
CA ALA A 14 2.95 -5.29 7.86
C ALA A 14 1.46 -5.46 8.19
N SER A 15 1.02 -6.68 8.52
CA SER A 15 -0.37 -6.94 8.92
C SER A 15 -0.65 -6.50 10.36
N VAL A 16 0.29 -6.68 11.29
CA VAL A 16 0.03 -6.51 12.74
C VAL A 16 0.46 -5.14 13.26
N LEU A 17 1.65 -4.64 12.86
CA LEU A 17 2.22 -3.42 13.44
C LEU A 17 1.37 -2.17 13.19
N PRO A 18 0.88 -1.89 11.96
CA PRO A 18 0.06 -0.70 11.72
C PRO A 18 -1.19 -0.68 12.59
N MET A 19 -1.82 -1.83 12.73
CA MET A 19 -3.03 -1.99 13.52
C MET A 19 -2.77 -1.83 15.02
N ALA A 20 -1.70 -2.44 15.55
CA ALA A 20 -1.31 -2.29 16.94
C ALA A 20 -1.00 -0.81 17.26
N ILE A 21 -0.24 -0.16 16.39
CA ILE A 21 0.08 1.26 16.54
C ILE A 21 -1.20 2.10 16.50
N ALA A 22 -2.11 1.85 15.53
CA ALA A 22 -3.37 2.57 15.43
C ALA A 22 -4.25 2.41 16.69
N TYR A 23 -4.26 1.22 17.29
CA TYR A 23 -5.02 0.95 18.52
C TYR A 23 -4.48 1.70 19.75
N PHE A 24 -3.16 1.76 19.89
CA PHE A 24 -2.52 2.43 21.02
C PHE A 24 -2.35 3.94 20.83
N MET A 25 -2.59 4.44 19.63
CA MET A 25 -2.51 5.87 19.40
C MET A 25 -3.73 6.57 19.96
N PRO A 26 -3.53 7.64 20.74
CA PRO A 26 -4.63 8.49 21.14
C PRO A 26 -5.27 9.06 19.86
N SER A 27 -6.60 9.13 19.83
CA SER A 27 -7.42 9.70 18.77
C SER A 27 -7.14 11.19 18.46
N ASN A 28 -6.00 11.68 18.94
CA ASN A 28 -5.60 13.06 18.83
C ASN A 28 -5.30 13.39 17.35
N LYS A 29 -6.06 14.28 16.76
CA LYS A 29 -5.97 14.80 15.37
C LYS A 29 -4.53 15.13 14.91
N THR A 30 -3.60 15.34 15.84
CA THR A 30 -2.19 15.65 15.57
C THR A 30 -1.38 14.51 14.93
N PHE A 31 -1.78 13.25 15.12
CA PHE A 31 -1.06 12.12 14.49
C PHE A 31 -1.43 11.96 13.00
N TYR A 32 -2.70 12.18 12.66
CA TYR A 32 -3.17 12.15 11.26
C TYR A 32 -2.56 13.28 10.43
N SER A 33 -2.06 14.34 11.06
CA SER A 33 -1.37 15.45 10.39
C SER A 33 0.11 15.18 10.11
N ARG A 34 0.62 13.95 10.27
CA ARG A 34 2.01 13.63 9.89
C ARG A 34 2.15 13.52 8.36
N ARG A 35 1.91 14.64 7.73
CA ARG A 35 2.02 14.86 6.29
C ARG A 35 3.36 14.39 5.73
N ALA A 36 4.43 14.46 6.52
CA ALA A 36 5.74 13.94 6.15
C ALA A 36 5.75 12.40 6.00
N VAL A 37 5.11 11.67 6.92
CA VAL A 37 5.02 10.20 6.87
C VAL A 37 4.21 9.75 5.68
N ARG A 38 3.07 10.42 5.41
CA ARG A 38 2.25 10.15 4.23
C ARG A 38 3.04 10.44 2.95
N GLY A 39 3.69 11.60 2.87
CA GLY A 39 4.54 11.95 1.74
C GLY A 39 5.64 10.91 1.53
N PHE A 40 6.32 10.48 2.59
CA PHE A 40 7.35 9.46 2.54
C PHE A 40 6.83 8.14 1.94
N GLY A 41 5.70 7.62 2.44
CA GLY A 41 5.08 6.42 1.90
C GLY A 41 4.75 6.56 0.40
N LEU A 42 4.14 7.68 -0.01
CA LEU A 42 3.86 7.96 -1.42
C LEU A 42 5.14 8.02 -2.27
N GLY A 43 6.23 8.58 -1.74
CA GLY A 43 7.51 8.64 -2.44
C GLY A 43 8.14 7.27 -2.64
N VAL A 44 8.12 6.41 -1.61
CA VAL A 44 8.58 5.01 -1.70
C VAL A 44 7.76 4.25 -2.73
N TYR A 45 6.44 4.35 -2.69
CA TYR A 45 5.58 3.67 -3.64
C TYR A 45 5.77 4.17 -5.08
N ALA A 46 5.95 5.48 -5.29
CA ALA A 46 6.19 6.03 -6.62
C ALA A 46 7.49 5.46 -7.22
N ALA A 47 8.54 5.38 -6.44
CA ALA A 47 9.80 4.78 -6.87
C ALA A 47 9.67 3.26 -7.05
N LEU A 48 8.87 2.57 -6.19
CA LEU A 48 8.60 1.14 -6.31
C LEU A 48 7.86 0.81 -7.61
N VAL A 49 6.90 1.62 -8.04
CA VAL A 49 6.22 1.45 -9.35
C VAL A 49 7.23 1.45 -10.50
N VAL A 50 8.15 2.41 -10.49
CA VAL A 50 9.19 2.50 -11.53
C VAL A 50 10.08 1.26 -11.51
N LEU A 51 10.45 0.81 -10.32
CA LEU A 51 11.27 -0.40 -10.15
C LEU A 51 10.56 -1.66 -10.65
N LEU A 52 9.32 -1.89 -10.19
CA LEU A 52 8.56 -3.08 -10.57
C LEU A 52 8.27 -3.11 -12.06
N LEU A 53 7.96 -1.94 -12.65
CA LEU A 53 7.77 -1.87 -14.10
C LEU A 53 9.06 -2.16 -14.86
N ARG A 54 10.19 -1.63 -14.39
CA ARG A 54 11.51 -1.94 -14.97
C ARG A 54 11.79 -3.44 -14.91
N GLU A 55 11.59 -4.07 -13.76
CA GLU A 55 11.77 -5.51 -13.55
C GLU A 55 10.88 -6.32 -14.50
N GLY A 56 9.59 -5.93 -14.63
CA GLY A 56 8.70 -6.54 -15.61
C GLY A 56 9.20 -6.41 -17.05
N VAL A 57 9.78 -5.26 -17.41
CA VAL A 57 10.35 -5.04 -18.75
C VAL A 57 11.60 -5.88 -18.98
N GLU A 58 12.47 -6.02 -17.99
CA GLU A 58 13.70 -6.82 -18.08
C GLU A 58 13.40 -8.32 -18.29
N HIS A 59 12.31 -8.84 -17.71
CA HIS A 59 11.94 -10.26 -17.81
C HIS A 59 10.98 -10.60 -18.96
N ALA A 60 9.94 -9.77 -19.19
CA ALA A 60 8.90 -10.05 -20.19
C ALA A 60 9.05 -9.20 -21.47
N GLY A 61 9.95 -8.24 -21.48
CA GLY A 61 10.07 -7.28 -22.56
C GLY A 61 9.06 -6.12 -22.47
N PHE A 62 9.36 -5.04 -23.19
CA PHE A 62 8.62 -3.77 -23.09
C PHE A 62 7.12 -3.92 -23.40
N GLY A 63 6.77 -4.59 -24.51
CA GLY A 63 5.38 -4.70 -24.96
C GLY A 63 4.50 -5.45 -23.98
N GLU A 64 4.97 -6.56 -23.46
CA GLU A 64 4.23 -7.40 -22.54
C GLU A 64 4.11 -6.71 -21.15
N ALA A 65 5.20 -6.19 -20.61
CA ALA A 65 5.19 -5.49 -19.32
C ALA A 65 4.24 -4.29 -19.33
N PHE A 66 4.27 -3.45 -20.38
CA PHE A 66 3.34 -2.32 -20.49
C PHE A 66 1.89 -2.74 -20.72
N SER A 67 1.64 -3.88 -21.35
CA SER A 67 0.29 -4.42 -21.48
C SER A 67 -0.28 -4.82 -20.13
N TRP A 68 0.47 -5.56 -19.32
CA TRP A 68 0.06 -5.95 -17.97
C TRP A 68 -0.03 -4.76 -17.00
N PHE A 69 0.88 -3.81 -17.11
CA PHE A 69 0.78 -2.53 -16.40
C PHE A 69 -0.53 -1.80 -16.73
N GLY A 70 -0.86 -1.68 -18.02
CA GLY A 70 -2.10 -1.06 -18.48
C GLY A 70 -3.34 -1.80 -17.97
N ILE A 71 -3.34 -3.14 -17.96
CA ILE A 71 -4.41 -3.95 -17.39
C ILE A 71 -4.55 -3.67 -15.89
N GLY A 72 -3.45 -3.65 -15.14
CA GLY A 72 -3.44 -3.33 -13.72
C GLY A 72 -4.02 -1.95 -13.42
N LEU A 73 -3.66 -0.95 -14.24
CA LEU A 73 -4.19 0.40 -14.13
C LEU A 73 -5.70 0.44 -14.39
N VAL A 74 -6.18 -0.23 -15.45
CA VAL A 74 -7.61 -0.32 -15.79
C VAL A 74 -8.39 -1.06 -14.69
N VAL A 75 -7.87 -2.16 -14.17
CA VAL A 75 -8.49 -2.90 -13.06
C VAL A 75 -8.62 -2.00 -11.83
N SER A 76 -7.57 -1.26 -11.49
CA SER A 76 -7.60 -0.35 -10.34
C SER A 76 -8.58 0.80 -10.52
N ILE A 77 -8.67 1.37 -11.73
CA ILE A 77 -9.70 2.38 -12.08
C ILE A 77 -11.10 1.77 -11.94
N ALA A 78 -11.33 0.60 -12.51
CA ALA A 78 -12.64 -0.06 -12.47
C ALA A 78 -13.08 -0.36 -11.02
N LEU A 79 -12.15 -0.85 -10.19
CA LEU A 79 -12.38 -1.04 -8.77
C LEU A 79 -12.68 0.29 -8.07
N GLY A 80 -11.90 1.34 -8.37
CA GLY A 80 -12.12 2.68 -7.81
C GLY A 80 -13.48 3.28 -8.19
N VAL A 81 -13.93 3.09 -9.43
CA VAL A 81 -15.25 3.52 -9.90
C VAL A 81 -16.37 2.69 -9.26
N TYR A 82 -16.19 1.37 -9.19
CA TYR A 82 -17.18 0.45 -8.60
C TYR A 82 -17.37 0.71 -7.09
N PHE A 83 -16.27 0.92 -6.40
CA PHE A 83 -16.27 1.23 -4.96
C PHE A 83 -16.21 2.74 -4.70
N LYS A 84 -16.90 3.55 -5.39
CA LYS A 84 -16.95 5.02 -5.51
C LYS A 84 -16.57 5.88 -4.29
N GLU A 85 -16.33 5.29 -3.13
CA GLU A 85 -15.98 5.93 -1.86
C GLU A 85 -14.48 5.79 -1.47
N PHE A 86 -13.62 5.31 -2.38
CA PHE A 86 -12.19 5.14 -2.12
C PHE A 86 -11.45 6.44 -1.83
N HIS A 87 -12.02 7.58 -2.20
CA HIS A 87 -11.32 8.86 -2.23
C HIS A 87 -11.85 9.90 -1.23
N HIS A 88 -12.73 9.50 -0.30
CA HIS A 88 -13.04 10.40 0.81
C HIS A 88 -11.89 10.39 1.83
N HIS A 89 -10.74 10.87 1.38
CA HIS A 89 -9.72 11.36 2.27
C HIS A 89 -10.29 12.57 3.00
N HIS A 90 -10.22 12.52 4.31
CA HIS A 90 -10.51 13.58 5.21
C HIS A 90 -9.94 14.92 4.70
N SER A 91 -10.71 15.65 3.92
CA SER A 91 -10.65 17.10 3.93
C SER A 91 -11.07 17.52 5.33
N ASP A 92 -10.31 18.42 5.94
CA ASP A 92 -10.44 18.90 7.32
C ASP A 92 -11.79 19.60 7.64
N GLU A 93 -12.87 19.24 6.99
CA GLU A 93 -14.19 19.82 7.21
C GLU A 93 -15.14 18.83 7.90
N GLU A 94 -15.58 19.24 9.06
CA GLU A 94 -16.57 18.63 9.93
C GLU A 94 -17.93 18.45 9.25
N HIS A 95 -18.08 17.44 8.39
CA HIS A 95 -19.40 16.95 8.03
C HIS A 95 -19.55 15.52 8.54
N VAL A 96 -20.14 15.42 9.74
CA VAL A 96 -20.66 14.16 10.30
C VAL A 96 -21.81 13.70 9.42
N HIS A 97 -21.50 12.98 8.34
CA HIS A 97 -22.51 12.24 7.60
C HIS A 97 -22.59 10.82 8.17
N SER A 98 -23.80 10.41 8.52
CA SER A 98 -24.10 9.05 8.95
C SER A 98 -23.72 8.06 7.85
N HIS A 99 -22.55 7.43 7.99
CA HIS A 99 -22.15 6.35 7.10
C HIS A 99 -23.08 5.16 7.28
N THR A 100 -23.82 4.82 6.23
CA THR A 100 -24.69 3.66 6.23
C THR A 100 -23.86 2.38 6.29
N LYS A 101 -24.43 1.27 6.82
CA LYS A 101 -23.77 -0.05 6.88
C LYS A 101 -23.21 -0.51 5.52
N THR A 102 -23.84 -0.08 4.43
CA THR A 102 -23.41 -0.37 3.06
C THR A 102 -22.07 0.28 2.71
N SER A 103 -21.81 1.48 3.24
CA SER A 103 -20.53 2.17 3.05
C SER A 103 -19.38 1.45 3.74
N ILE A 104 -19.56 0.98 4.97
CA ILE A 104 -18.55 0.24 5.74
C ILE A 104 -18.12 -1.04 5.01
N SER A 105 -19.07 -1.84 4.50
CA SER A 105 -18.74 -3.07 3.77
C SER A 105 -17.89 -2.80 2.53
N ARG A 106 -18.17 -1.75 1.80
CA ARG A 106 -17.37 -1.36 0.62
C ARG A 106 -15.95 -0.97 0.99
N ILE A 107 -15.78 -0.22 2.07
CA ILE A 107 -14.45 0.16 2.58
C ILE A 107 -13.64 -1.09 2.93
N LEU A 108 -14.23 -2.04 3.67
CA LEU A 108 -13.57 -3.27 4.07
C LEU A 108 -13.16 -4.15 2.88
N VAL A 109 -14.04 -4.27 1.87
CA VAL A 109 -13.74 -5.03 0.64
C VAL A 109 -12.60 -4.34 -0.12
N SER A 110 -12.62 -3.04 -0.18
CA SER A 110 -11.57 -2.24 -0.76
C SER A 110 -10.21 -2.48 -0.08
N ASP A 111 -10.18 -2.35 1.23
CA ASP A 111 -8.97 -2.55 2.02
C ASP A 111 -8.46 -3.99 1.91
N PHE A 112 -9.36 -4.97 1.78
CA PHE A 112 -9.00 -6.35 1.53
C PHE A 112 -8.16 -6.50 0.25
N PHE A 113 -8.66 -5.99 -0.88
CA PHE A 113 -7.92 -6.05 -2.15
C PHE A 113 -6.65 -5.21 -2.12
N HIS A 114 -6.70 -4.06 -1.46
CA HIS A 114 -5.54 -3.21 -1.30
C HIS A 114 -4.41 -3.92 -0.55
N ASN A 115 -4.72 -4.58 0.54
CA ASN A 115 -3.73 -5.33 1.31
C ASN A 115 -3.10 -6.47 0.50
N ILE A 116 -3.86 -7.14 -0.38
CA ILE A 116 -3.27 -8.15 -1.30
C ILE A 116 -2.19 -7.51 -2.18
N VAL A 117 -2.48 -6.34 -2.76
CA VAL A 117 -1.51 -5.62 -3.60
C VAL A 117 -0.29 -5.18 -2.81
N ASP A 118 -0.47 -4.71 -1.58
CA ASP A 118 0.64 -4.37 -0.68
C ASP A 118 1.49 -5.61 -0.35
N GLY A 119 0.87 -6.76 -0.17
CA GLY A 119 1.56 -8.04 0.01
C GLY A 119 2.41 -8.42 -1.20
N ILE A 120 1.85 -8.31 -2.40
CA ILE A 120 2.59 -8.53 -3.66
C ILE A 120 3.75 -7.53 -3.75
N ALA A 121 3.54 -6.25 -3.44
CA ALA A 121 4.58 -5.23 -3.49
C ALA A 121 5.78 -5.51 -2.56
N ILE A 122 5.52 -5.98 -1.32
CA ILE A 122 6.58 -6.40 -0.39
C ILE A 122 7.35 -7.59 -0.96
N LEU A 123 6.65 -8.60 -1.41
CA LEU A 123 7.23 -9.84 -1.89
C LEU A 123 8.04 -9.62 -3.17
N SER A 124 7.50 -8.87 -4.14
CA SER A 124 8.23 -8.48 -5.34
C SER A 124 9.47 -7.63 -5.03
N GLY A 125 9.42 -6.80 -3.99
CA GLY A 125 10.61 -6.12 -3.48
C GLY A 125 11.69 -7.09 -2.99
N PHE A 126 11.29 -8.18 -2.31
CA PHE A 126 12.23 -9.21 -1.84
C PHE A 126 12.76 -10.10 -2.97
N SER A 127 12.01 -10.32 -4.05
CA SER A 127 12.54 -11.03 -5.23
C SER A 127 13.65 -10.26 -5.93
N VAL A 128 13.57 -8.93 -5.95
CA VAL A 128 14.65 -8.08 -6.49
C VAL A 128 15.89 -8.11 -5.58
N SER A 129 15.72 -7.78 -4.31
CA SER A 129 16.79 -7.89 -3.30
C SER A 129 16.26 -7.72 -1.88
N THR A 130 17.02 -8.19 -0.88
CA THR A 130 16.68 -7.98 0.54
C THR A 130 16.50 -6.49 0.88
N SER A 131 17.38 -5.63 0.36
CA SER A 131 17.32 -4.18 0.64
C SER A 131 16.07 -3.54 0.04
N VAL A 132 15.70 -3.90 -1.18
CA VAL A 132 14.47 -3.42 -1.84
C VAL A 132 13.25 -3.94 -1.09
N GLY A 133 13.22 -5.21 -0.70
CA GLY A 133 12.14 -5.80 0.09
C GLY A 133 11.93 -5.12 1.44
N VAL A 134 13.01 -4.84 2.17
CA VAL A 134 12.94 -4.10 3.44
C VAL A 134 12.42 -2.68 3.24
N LEU A 135 12.86 -1.99 2.18
CA LEU A 135 12.37 -0.64 1.91
C LEU A 135 10.91 -0.63 1.46
N SER A 136 10.49 -1.62 0.66
CA SER A 136 9.08 -1.84 0.31
C SER A 136 8.24 -2.07 1.56
N LEU A 137 8.70 -2.90 2.49
CA LEU A 137 8.07 -3.10 3.79
C LEU A 137 7.92 -1.79 4.57
N VAL A 138 8.97 -0.98 4.67
CA VAL A 138 8.93 0.31 5.39
C VAL A 138 7.93 1.27 4.72
N GLY A 139 7.88 1.30 3.39
CA GLY A 139 6.89 2.08 2.64
C GLY A 139 5.46 1.64 2.92
N VAL A 140 5.21 0.33 2.86
CA VAL A 140 3.90 -0.27 3.19
C VAL A 140 3.52 0.02 4.64
N LEU A 141 4.42 -0.18 5.60
CA LEU A 141 4.16 0.11 7.01
C LEU A 141 3.76 1.58 7.23
N GLY A 142 4.49 2.53 6.63
CA GLY A 142 4.20 3.96 6.76
C GLY A 142 2.82 4.32 6.21
N HIS A 143 2.44 3.73 5.07
CA HIS A 143 1.14 3.94 4.45
C HIS A 143 0.01 3.25 5.23
N GLN A 144 0.18 1.97 5.55
CA GLN A 144 -0.78 1.15 6.28
C GLN A 144 -1.13 1.73 7.67
N MET A 145 -0.17 2.33 8.37
CA MET A 145 -0.43 2.97 9.65
C MET A 145 -1.52 4.04 9.55
N ILE A 146 -1.48 4.86 8.51
CA ILE A 146 -2.46 5.93 8.29
C ILE A 146 -3.80 5.34 7.88
N GLN A 147 -3.78 4.37 6.97
CA GLN A 147 -4.98 3.71 6.46
C GLN A 147 -5.72 2.95 7.56
N GLN A 148 -5.03 2.13 8.34
CA GLN A 148 -5.62 1.35 9.43
C GLN A 148 -6.21 2.25 10.53
N ALA A 149 -5.54 3.35 10.84
CA ALA A 149 -6.07 4.31 11.80
C ALA A 149 -7.36 4.97 11.28
N GLY A 150 -7.39 5.38 10.01
CA GLY A 150 -8.60 5.91 9.36
C GLY A 150 -9.75 4.90 9.34
N GLN A 151 -9.46 3.65 8.95
CA GLN A 151 -10.43 2.56 8.95
C GLN A 151 -11.04 2.34 10.34
N GLN A 152 -10.23 2.32 11.39
CA GLN A 152 -10.74 2.14 12.75
C GLN A 152 -11.67 3.28 13.18
N VAL A 153 -11.31 4.52 12.88
CA VAL A 153 -12.18 5.67 13.17
C VAL A 153 -13.53 5.52 12.45
N LEU A 154 -13.52 5.19 11.16
CA LEU A 154 -14.74 5.00 10.37
C LEU A 154 -15.61 3.85 10.89
N LEU A 155 -15.02 2.75 11.33
CA LEU A 155 -15.74 1.62 11.93
C LEU A 155 -16.41 2.00 13.24
N ILE A 156 -15.69 2.75 14.11
CA ILE A 156 -16.21 3.20 15.41
C ILE A 156 -17.29 4.25 15.22
N ASP A 157 -17.11 5.22 14.34
CA ASP A 157 -18.11 6.24 14.01
C ASP A 157 -19.36 5.62 13.37
N GLY A 158 -19.21 4.51 12.65
CA GLY A 158 -20.29 3.67 12.15
C GLY A 158 -21.00 2.81 13.21
N GLY A 159 -20.67 2.99 14.50
CA GLY A 159 -21.32 2.34 15.63
C GLY A 159 -20.74 0.95 15.98
N ILE A 160 -19.58 0.58 15.43
CA ILE A 160 -18.91 -0.68 15.76
C ILE A 160 -18.06 -0.49 17.02
N ALA A 161 -18.25 -1.38 18.02
CA ALA A 161 -17.46 -1.30 19.25
C ALA A 161 -15.95 -1.38 18.95
N PRO A 162 -15.08 -0.61 19.65
CA PRO A 162 -13.65 -0.51 19.35
C PRO A 162 -12.92 -1.85 19.26
N ARG A 163 -13.21 -2.79 20.14
CA ARG A 163 -12.61 -4.14 20.10
C ARG A 163 -13.04 -4.93 18.87
N LYS A 164 -14.30 -4.77 18.43
CA LYS A 164 -14.81 -5.42 17.23
C LYS A 164 -14.24 -4.77 15.97
N ALA A 165 -14.11 -3.45 15.96
CA ALA A 165 -13.45 -2.71 14.88
C ALA A 165 -11.99 -3.19 14.71
N LEU A 166 -11.25 -3.31 15.80
CA LEU A 166 -9.89 -3.86 15.81
C LEU A 166 -9.83 -5.27 15.22
N PHE A 167 -10.74 -6.16 15.63
CA PHE A 167 -10.79 -7.54 15.13
C PHE A 167 -11.12 -7.59 13.63
N ILE A 168 -12.07 -6.77 13.15
CA ILE A 168 -12.40 -6.67 11.73
C ILE A 168 -11.18 -6.18 10.93
N SER A 169 -10.52 -5.12 11.38
CA SER A 169 -9.31 -4.60 10.74
C SER A 169 -8.20 -5.64 10.69
N PHE A 170 -8.06 -6.46 11.75
CA PHE A 170 -7.10 -7.56 11.77
C PHE A 170 -7.40 -8.62 10.71
N ILE A 171 -8.64 -9.05 10.60
CA ILE A 171 -9.04 -10.03 9.58
C ILE A 171 -8.78 -9.49 8.17
N VAL A 172 -9.11 -8.21 7.94
CA VAL A 172 -8.86 -7.57 6.63
C VAL A 172 -7.36 -7.46 6.35
N SER A 173 -6.54 -7.11 7.34
CA SER A 173 -5.09 -6.99 7.14
C SER A 173 -4.39 -8.34 6.89
N LEU A 174 -4.98 -9.47 7.30
CA LEU A 174 -4.45 -10.79 6.96
C LEU A 174 -4.48 -11.09 5.44
N SER A 175 -5.32 -10.37 4.68
CA SER A 175 -5.33 -10.50 3.21
C SER A 175 -4.00 -10.10 2.55
N LEU A 176 -3.17 -9.33 3.25
CA LEU A 176 -1.79 -9.03 2.84
C LEU A 176 -0.97 -10.32 2.63
N GLY A 177 -1.21 -11.34 3.48
CA GLY A 177 -0.61 -12.66 3.33
C GLY A 177 -1.04 -13.41 2.07
N LEU A 178 -2.20 -13.08 1.48
CA LEU A 178 -2.62 -13.70 0.22
C LEU A 178 -1.71 -13.32 -0.95
N GLY A 179 -1.00 -12.20 -0.87
CA GLY A 179 0.03 -11.84 -1.86
C GLY A 179 1.06 -12.96 -2.08
N TYR A 180 1.32 -13.77 -1.04
CA TYR A 180 2.25 -14.90 -1.13
C TYR A 180 1.84 -15.95 -2.17
N PHE A 181 0.55 -16.24 -2.32
CA PHE A 181 0.06 -17.23 -3.29
C PHE A 181 0.31 -16.80 -4.74
N PHE A 182 0.45 -15.51 -4.98
CA PHE A 182 0.72 -14.99 -6.32
C PHE A 182 2.21 -15.06 -6.69
N GLN A 183 3.11 -15.14 -5.72
CA GLN A 183 4.55 -15.16 -5.96
C GLN A 183 5.15 -16.57 -6.09
N THR A 184 4.39 -17.62 -5.77
CA THR A 184 4.89 -19.01 -5.81
C THR A 184 4.99 -19.60 -7.22
N ASN A 185 4.53 -18.89 -8.25
CA ASN A 185 4.53 -19.33 -9.64
C ASN A 185 5.48 -18.45 -10.45
N GLU A 186 6.68 -18.98 -10.74
CA GLU A 186 7.72 -18.26 -11.49
C GLU A 186 7.26 -17.77 -12.87
N GLU A 187 6.38 -18.51 -13.56
CA GLU A 187 5.83 -18.11 -14.85
C GLU A 187 4.89 -16.89 -14.77
N LEU A 188 4.25 -16.68 -13.61
CA LEU A 188 3.35 -15.57 -13.38
C LEU A 188 4.02 -14.39 -12.67
N GLU A 189 5.21 -14.57 -12.12
CA GLU A 189 5.85 -13.55 -11.28
C GLU A 189 6.01 -12.22 -12.01
N HIS A 190 6.60 -12.22 -13.20
CA HIS A 190 6.82 -11.00 -13.98
C HIS A 190 5.51 -10.35 -14.47
N VAL A 191 4.49 -11.17 -14.79
CA VAL A 191 3.15 -10.69 -15.13
C VAL A 191 2.54 -9.97 -13.93
N LEU A 192 2.61 -10.58 -12.75
CA LEU A 192 2.05 -10.04 -11.51
C LEU A 192 2.80 -8.79 -11.04
N ILE A 193 4.13 -8.75 -11.22
CA ILE A 193 4.95 -7.56 -10.93
C ILE A 193 4.50 -6.38 -11.79
N ALA A 194 4.36 -6.58 -13.10
CA ALA A 194 3.92 -5.53 -14.02
C ALA A 194 2.46 -5.10 -13.74
N LEU A 195 1.57 -6.05 -13.48
CA LEU A 195 0.17 -5.78 -13.14
C LEU A 195 0.06 -5.01 -11.81
N ALA A 196 0.80 -5.45 -10.77
CA ALA A 196 0.83 -4.78 -9.48
C ALA A 196 1.36 -3.34 -9.60
N SER A 197 2.39 -3.12 -10.42
CA SER A 197 2.92 -1.78 -10.66
C SER A 197 1.85 -0.84 -11.26
N GLY A 198 0.99 -1.33 -12.16
CA GLY A 198 -0.14 -0.57 -12.71
C GLY A 198 -1.21 -0.24 -11.67
N ILE A 199 -1.57 -1.22 -10.83
CA ILE A 199 -2.53 -1.02 -9.73
C ILE A 199 -2.01 0.04 -8.75
N ILE A 200 -0.76 -0.09 -8.32
CA ILE A 200 -0.11 0.84 -7.39
C ILE A 200 0.01 2.23 -8.03
N ALA A 201 0.36 2.32 -9.32
CA ALA A 201 0.49 3.59 -10.04
C ALA A 201 -0.81 4.40 -10.03
N TRP A 202 -1.96 3.77 -10.30
CA TRP A 202 -3.26 4.44 -10.21
C TRP A 202 -3.52 4.96 -8.79
N LYS A 203 -3.32 4.11 -7.80
CA LYS A 203 -3.55 4.48 -6.41
C LYS A 203 -2.71 5.68 -6.00
N ILE A 204 -1.41 5.62 -6.28
CA ILE A 204 -0.49 6.74 -5.98
C ILE A 204 -0.92 8.00 -6.73
N GLY A 205 -1.28 7.88 -8.01
CA GLY A 205 -1.77 9.00 -8.80
C GLY A 205 -3.00 9.65 -8.16
N ALA A 206 -3.96 8.86 -7.73
CA ALA A 206 -5.14 9.33 -7.03
C ALA A 206 -4.77 10.00 -5.68
N ASP A 207 -3.91 9.38 -4.88
CA ASP A 207 -3.47 9.94 -3.60
C ASP A 207 -2.67 11.23 -3.76
N ILE A 208 -1.84 11.34 -4.79
CA ILE A 208 -1.09 12.56 -5.14
C ILE A 208 -2.05 13.69 -5.50
N LEU A 209 -3.08 13.42 -6.30
CA LEU A 209 -4.06 14.43 -6.72
C LEU A 209 -4.90 14.96 -5.54
N HIS A 210 -5.17 14.12 -4.54
CA HIS A 210 -5.99 14.47 -3.37
C HIS A 210 -5.16 14.88 -2.14
N THR A 211 -3.83 14.83 -2.21
CA THR A 211 -2.99 15.23 -1.08
C THR A 211 -2.79 16.74 -1.06
N SER A 212 -3.02 17.37 0.10
CA SER A 212 -2.58 18.74 0.34
C SER A 212 -1.04 18.78 0.41
N TRP A 213 -0.42 19.33 -0.64
CA TRP A 213 1.05 19.41 -0.76
C TRP A 213 1.60 20.54 0.08
N GLU A 214 1.82 20.30 1.36
CA GLU A 214 2.60 21.18 2.21
C GLU A 214 4.08 20.80 2.16
N LYS A 215 4.95 21.73 2.59
CA LYS A 215 6.42 21.54 2.59
C LYS A 215 6.85 20.22 3.24
N LYS A 216 6.16 19.79 4.31
CA LYS A 216 6.46 18.51 5.02
C LYS A 216 6.09 17.28 4.18
N SER A 217 4.98 17.31 3.45
CA SER A 217 4.57 16.23 2.54
C SER A 217 5.53 16.12 1.37
N VAL A 218 5.88 17.26 0.77
CA VAL A 218 6.83 17.32 -0.33
C VAL A 218 8.20 16.79 0.09
N PHE A 219 8.71 17.23 1.24
CA PHE A 219 9.97 16.75 1.78
C PHE A 219 9.93 15.22 2.02
N GLY A 220 8.86 14.71 2.65
CA GLY A 220 8.67 13.28 2.87
C GLY A 220 8.68 12.50 1.55
N PHE A 221 7.95 12.98 0.54
CA PHE A 221 7.88 12.33 -0.78
C PHE A 221 9.26 12.20 -1.42
N PHE A 222 10.01 13.28 -1.50
CA PHE A 222 11.36 13.24 -2.09
C PHE A 222 12.31 12.37 -1.27
N LEU A 223 12.20 12.38 0.07
CA LEU A 223 13.01 11.54 0.93
C LEU A 223 12.71 10.05 0.68
N GLY A 224 11.44 9.66 0.58
CA GLY A 224 11.03 8.28 0.31
C GLY A 224 11.50 7.81 -1.07
N ALA A 225 11.29 8.61 -2.11
CA ALA A 225 11.73 8.29 -3.46
C ALA A 225 13.27 8.22 -3.56
N LEU A 226 13.99 9.13 -2.92
CA LEU A 226 15.45 9.16 -2.91
C LEU A 226 16.04 7.95 -2.19
N LEU A 227 15.47 7.55 -1.04
CA LEU A 227 15.95 6.38 -0.31
C LEU A 227 15.81 5.10 -1.14
N LEU A 228 14.69 4.91 -1.84
CA LEU A 228 14.57 3.76 -2.73
C LEU A 228 15.54 3.85 -3.92
N ALA A 229 15.70 5.01 -4.53
CA ALA A 229 16.63 5.21 -5.63
C ALA A 229 18.08 4.92 -5.21
N ILE A 230 18.51 5.40 -4.03
CA ILE A 230 19.84 5.10 -3.48
C ILE A 230 20.00 3.59 -3.21
N THR A 231 18.98 2.95 -2.65
CA THR A 231 19.01 1.50 -2.40
C THR A 231 19.19 0.73 -3.69
N LEU A 232 18.51 1.13 -4.76
CA LEU A 232 18.65 0.51 -6.08
C LEU A 232 20.05 0.67 -6.68
N LEU A 233 20.64 1.85 -6.51
CA LEU A 233 22.00 2.11 -6.99
C LEU A 233 23.06 1.37 -6.17
N ALA A 234 22.78 1.10 -4.89
CA ALA A 234 23.70 0.40 -3.98
C ALA A 234 23.61 -1.13 -4.08
N VAL A 235 22.54 -1.68 -4.68
CA VAL A 235 22.42 -3.13 -4.91
C VAL A 235 23.27 -3.50 -6.14
N PRO A 236 24.34 -4.30 -5.99
CA PRO A 236 25.09 -4.80 -7.14
C PRO A 236 24.13 -5.62 -8.01
N HIS A 237 24.04 -5.31 -9.27
CA HIS A 237 23.33 -6.14 -10.24
C HIS A 237 24.12 -7.44 -10.38
N GLY A 238 23.81 -8.42 -9.53
CA GLY A 238 24.34 -9.78 -9.65
C GLY A 238 23.60 -10.45 -10.81
N HIS A 239 24.27 -10.52 -11.95
CA HIS A 239 23.96 -11.46 -13.02
C HIS A 239 24.51 -12.83 -12.69
#